data_34488afac9a94645c60d28a28cb77cdf
#
_entry.id   34488afac9a94645c60d28a28cb77cdf
#
_cell.length_a   1.000
_cell.length_b   1.000
_cell.length_c   1.000
_cell.angle_alpha   90.00
_cell.angle_beta   90.00
_cell.angle_gamma   90.00
#
_symmetry.space_group_name_H-M   'P 1'
#
loop_
_entity.id
_entity.type
_entity.pdbx_description
1 polymer ?
#
loop_
_entity_poly.entity_id
_entity_poly.type
_entity_poly.pdbx_seq_one_letter_code
_entity_poly.pdbx_strand_id
1 'polypeptide(L)'
;MRVKSNLLFLMLSAIAALPLVSQHWPMWGGTAQRNMTSAMKNLPEIWDVKNGKNIKWRVQIGSTSYGNPVVADGKIFLGTNNENPRNPEIKGDKGVLMCFRESDGKFLWQAVTDKLDSGWKNDWPEQGVCSSPAVEGKRLYYVSNRGELICLDTEGFMDGKNDGPFQDEVHKGPNDADIIWKLDMRKELGVFQLFMANSSPVIWEDLVFLGTSNGRDGDGEKIPAPKAPSFLAVNKDTGKVVWQDNSPGEGILHGQWFSPALGQVNGVQQVFFPGGDGWIYGINARTGEKLWRFDLNPKDAVWPKTRNYGISTPVFSGGRVFMSAGQDPDHGNGIGHTYCIDPARRGDITESGRVWQHDKINRSISTAAVADGLVYISDFKGLLHCLDVRTGKPYWTFDMMAPVWGSPLVADGKVYLGDQDGDVAVLKAGTEMKKISEIDMGSSVCSTPVPANGVLYIMTSSELYAIARSAGGSDK
;
A
#
# COMPACT_ATOMS: atom_id res chain seq x y z
N MET A 1 40.99 71.24 5.07
CA MET A 1 39.77 70.51 5.45
C MET A 1 39.59 69.35 4.51
N ARG A 2 39.81 68.10 4.97
CA ARG A 2 39.61 66.92 4.17
C ARG A 2 38.34 66.23 4.68
N VAL A 3 37.30 66.15 3.86
CA VAL A 3 36.06 65.42 4.13
C VAL A 3 36.29 63.95 3.84
N LYS A 4 36.16 63.08 4.88
CA LYS A 4 36.13 61.63 4.70
C LYS A 4 34.72 61.16 4.40
N SER A 5 34.53 60.60 3.22
CA SER A 5 33.29 59.93 2.80
C SER A 5 33.34 58.50 3.31
N ASN A 6 32.43 58.17 4.20
CA ASN A 6 32.19 56.78 4.63
C ASN A 6 31.17 56.15 3.68
N LEU A 7 31.59 55.20 2.81
CA LEU A 7 30.72 54.32 2.06
C LEU A 7 30.30 53.14 2.96
N LEU A 8 29.01 53.09 3.29
CA LEU A 8 28.40 51.99 4.01
C LEU A 8 27.99 50.91 2.96
N PHE A 9 28.69 49.79 2.92
CA PHE A 9 28.30 48.64 2.11
C PHE A 9 27.20 47.87 2.81
N LEU A 10 25.96 47.94 2.33
CA LEU A 10 24.91 47.02 2.72
C LEU A 10 25.11 45.70 1.95
N MET A 11 25.57 44.66 2.66
CA MET A 11 25.49 43.28 2.15
C MET A 11 24.04 42.80 2.22
N LEU A 12 23.34 42.76 1.09
CA LEU A 12 22.11 41.97 0.93
C LEU A 12 22.50 40.52 0.86
N SER A 13 22.30 39.77 1.95
CA SER A 13 22.34 38.32 1.93
C SER A 13 21.09 37.81 1.20
N ALA A 14 21.23 37.43 -0.06
CA ALA A 14 20.23 36.66 -0.80
C ALA A 14 20.17 35.26 -0.18
N ILE A 15 19.15 34.98 0.61
CA ILE A 15 18.80 33.61 1.01
C ILE A 15 18.29 32.94 -0.27
N ALA A 16 19.16 32.17 -0.90
CA ALA A 16 18.74 31.26 -1.98
C ALA A 16 17.78 30.24 -1.36
N ALA A 17 16.50 30.35 -1.64
CA ALA A 17 15.54 29.30 -1.36
C ALA A 17 15.96 28.08 -2.17
N LEU A 18 16.51 27.05 -1.51
CA LEU A 18 16.72 25.76 -2.10
C LEU A 18 15.36 25.26 -2.64
N PRO A 19 15.28 24.78 -3.87
CA PRO A 19 14.04 24.21 -4.36
C PRO A 19 13.66 23.06 -3.42
N LEU A 20 12.44 23.11 -2.89
CA LEU A 20 11.85 21.98 -2.17
C LEU A 20 11.82 20.81 -3.19
N VAL A 21 12.69 19.83 -2.97
CA VAL A 21 12.61 18.57 -3.73
C VAL A 21 11.27 17.96 -3.39
N SER A 22 10.41 17.82 -4.40
CA SER A 22 9.10 17.18 -4.25
C SER A 22 9.29 15.77 -3.69
N GLN A 23 8.67 15.49 -2.55
CA GLN A 23 8.72 14.19 -1.89
C GLN A 23 7.39 13.48 -2.12
N HIS A 24 7.25 12.88 -3.29
CA HIS A 24 6.08 12.12 -3.67
C HIS A 24 5.96 10.80 -2.88
N TRP A 25 4.75 10.25 -2.85
CA TRP A 25 4.44 8.90 -2.40
C TRP A 25 3.69 8.16 -3.52
N PRO A 26 4.38 7.80 -4.62
CA PRO A 26 3.74 7.46 -5.89
C PRO A 26 3.18 6.03 -5.95
N MET A 27 3.31 5.24 -4.89
CA MET A 27 2.80 3.87 -4.80
C MET A 27 2.73 3.41 -3.34
N TRP A 28 2.13 2.25 -3.08
CA TRP A 28 2.16 1.60 -1.77
C TRP A 28 3.59 1.51 -1.21
N GLY A 29 3.81 1.98 0.02
CA GLY A 29 5.14 2.04 0.64
C GLY A 29 6.07 3.11 0.05
N GLY A 30 5.58 4.00 -0.82
CA GLY A 30 6.33 5.12 -1.42
C GLY A 30 7.38 4.71 -2.45
N THR A 31 7.91 3.50 -2.37
CA THR A 31 8.95 2.95 -3.25
C THR A 31 8.67 1.50 -3.62
N ALA A 32 9.35 1.01 -4.64
CA ALA A 32 9.21 -0.38 -5.09
C ALA A 32 9.65 -1.43 -4.03
N GLN A 33 10.49 -1.03 -3.08
CA GLN A 33 10.91 -1.86 -1.93
C GLN A 33 9.82 -1.99 -0.86
N ARG A 34 8.75 -1.20 -0.93
CA ARG A 34 7.59 -1.21 -0.02
C ARG A 34 7.90 -0.88 1.44
N ASN A 35 9.06 -0.30 1.73
CA ASN A 35 9.42 0.05 3.09
C ASN A 35 8.60 1.26 3.58
N MET A 36 7.82 1.09 4.64
CA MET A 36 6.93 2.12 5.19
C MET A 36 7.71 3.21 5.95
N THR A 37 8.67 3.83 5.25
CA THR A 37 9.52 4.88 5.81
C THR A 37 9.60 6.11 4.91
N SER A 38 9.78 7.29 5.51
CA SER A 38 10.01 8.53 4.77
C SER A 38 11.12 9.36 5.40
N ALA A 39 11.91 10.00 4.55
CA ALA A 39 12.93 10.98 4.98
C ALA A 39 12.31 12.36 5.31
N MET A 40 11.01 12.55 5.11
CA MET A 40 10.30 13.80 5.36
C MET A 40 10.44 14.26 6.81
N LYS A 41 10.57 15.56 7.01
CA LYS A 41 10.72 16.21 8.33
C LYS A 41 9.56 17.15 8.59
N ASN A 42 9.45 17.59 9.85
CA ASN A 42 8.44 18.54 10.33
C ASN A 42 7.00 18.03 10.19
N LEU A 43 6.80 16.71 10.26
CA LEU A 43 5.48 16.12 10.29
C LEU A 43 4.75 16.41 11.62
N PRO A 44 3.42 16.57 11.60
CA PRO A 44 2.63 16.89 12.78
C PRO A 44 2.69 15.78 13.83
N GLU A 45 2.75 16.17 15.10
CA GLU A 45 2.69 15.29 16.26
C GLU A 45 1.29 15.28 16.88
N ILE A 46 0.54 16.36 16.65
CA ILE A 46 -0.81 16.55 17.17
C ILE A 46 -1.67 17.28 16.15
N TRP A 47 -2.92 16.88 16.05
CA TRP A 47 -3.96 17.57 15.28
C TRP A 47 -5.32 17.35 15.96
N ASP A 48 -6.33 18.10 15.54
CA ASP A 48 -7.69 18.00 16.07
C ASP A 48 -8.68 18.12 14.91
N VAL A 49 -9.35 17.01 14.59
CA VAL A 49 -10.30 16.95 13.49
C VAL A 49 -11.60 17.71 13.78
N LYS A 50 -11.97 17.89 15.07
CA LYS A 50 -13.17 18.60 15.51
C LYS A 50 -12.99 20.11 15.43
N ASN A 51 -11.82 20.61 15.86
CA ASN A 51 -11.53 22.05 15.92
C ASN A 51 -10.66 22.53 14.74
N GLY A 52 -10.23 21.63 13.85
CA GLY A 52 -9.43 21.94 12.66
C GLY A 52 -7.97 22.28 12.95
N LYS A 53 -7.44 22.03 14.16
CA LYS A 53 -6.02 22.27 14.47
C LYS A 53 -5.14 21.39 13.58
N ASN A 54 -4.20 22.00 12.85
CA ASN A 54 -3.28 21.35 11.93
C ASN A 54 -3.97 20.58 10.75
N ILE A 55 -5.27 20.77 10.54
CA ILE A 55 -5.99 20.26 9.37
C ILE A 55 -5.90 21.29 8.25
N LYS A 56 -5.19 20.96 7.18
CA LYS A 56 -5.08 21.81 5.99
C LYS A 56 -6.37 21.78 5.16
N TRP A 57 -6.91 20.61 4.95
CA TRP A 57 -8.21 20.35 4.35
C TRP A 57 -8.65 18.91 4.64
N ARG A 58 -9.94 18.65 4.44
CA ARG A 58 -10.53 17.32 4.45
C ARG A 58 -11.57 17.21 3.35
N VAL A 59 -11.78 15.97 2.86
CA VAL A 59 -12.74 15.69 1.80
C VAL A 59 -13.38 14.32 2.02
N GLN A 60 -14.69 14.25 1.80
CA GLN A 60 -15.40 12.98 1.82
C GLN A 60 -14.95 12.09 0.66
N ILE A 61 -14.92 10.78 0.92
CA ILE A 61 -14.69 9.72 -0.07
C ILE A 61 -15.94 8.79 -0.07
N GLY A 62 -15.79 7.49 -0.26
CA GLY A 62 -16.90 6.54 -0.08
C GLY A 62 -17.24 6.28 1.40
N SER A 63 -17.61 5.07 1.73
CA SER A 63 -17.89 4.61 3.11
C SER A 63 -16.87 3.57 3.58
N THR A 64 -16.09 3.00 2.66
CA THR A 64 -15.06 1.98 2.94
C THR A 64 -13.87 2.20 2.03
N SER A 65 -12.67 2.08 2.61
CA SER A 65 -11.44 2.10 1.85
C SER A 65 -10.33 1.36 2.60
N TYR A 66 -9.75 0.37 1.94
CA TYR A 66 -8.62 -0.43 2.43
C TYR A 66 -7.31 -0.11 1.71
N GLY A 67 -7.38 0.50 0.53
CA GLY A 67 -6.23 1.01 -0.17
C GLY A 67 -5.65 2.24 0.52
N ASN A 68 -4.44 2.63 0.16
CA ASN A 68 -3.83 3.86 0.65
C ASN A 68 -3.90 4.96 -0.41
N PRO A 69 -3.94 6.23 0.01
CA PRO A 69 -3.76 7.32 -0.93
C PRO A 69 -2.34 7.29 -1.51
N VAL A 70 -2.24 7.71 -2.76
CA VAL A 70 -0.98 7.87 -3.49
C VAL A 70 -0.88 9.32 -3.92
N VAL A 71 0.29 9.93 -3.72
CA VAL A 71 0.52 11.35 -3.98
C VAL A 71 1.62 11.51 -5.02
N ALA A 72 1.27 12.09 -6.16
CA ALA A 72 2.20 12.35 -7.25
C ALA A 72 1.77 13.57 -8.07
N ASP A 73 2.71 14.40 -8.46
CA ASP A 73 2.56 15.53 -9.39
C ASP A 73 1.35 16.43 -9.06
N GLY A 74 1.20 16.77 -7.76
CA GLY A 74 0.14 17.67 -7.29
C GLY A 74 -1.26 17.05 -7.25
N LYS A 75 -1.35 15.73 -7.37
CA LYS A 75 -2.59 14.95 -7.29
C LYS A 75 -2.52 13.86 -6.25
N ILE A 76 -3.69 13.46 -5.76
CA ILE A 76 -3.89 12.35 -4.83
C ILE A 76 -4.88 11.38 -5.47
N PHE A 77 -4.51 10.11 -5.49
CA PHE A 77 -5.31 9.04 -6.04
C PHE A 77 -5.61 8.02 -4.94
N LEU A 78 -6.86 7.58 -4.84
CA LEU A 78 -7.27 6.58 -3.85
C LEU A 78 -8.45 5.73 -4.34
N GLY A 79 -8.48 4.49 -3.89
CA GLY A 79 -9.59 3.56 -4.12
C GLY A 79 -10.63 3.65 -3.01
N THR A 80 -11.90 3.52 -3.36
CA THR A 80 -13.05 3.50 -2.45
C THR A 80 -14.29 2.88 -3.15
N ASN A 81 -15.47 2.98 -2.53
CA ASN A 81 -16.77 2.62 -3.10
C ASN A 81 -17.60 3.85 -3.48
N ASN A 82 -18.81 3.62 -4.02
CA ASN A 82 -19.70 4.67 -4.52
C ASN A 82 -20.79 5.10 -3.51
N GLU A 83 -20.61 4.84 -2.21
CA GLU A 83 -21.62 5.23 -1.20
C GLU A 83 -21.79 6.76 -1.06
N ASN A 84 -20.80 7.52 -1.53
CA ASN A 84 -20.81 8.98 -1.58
C ASN A 84 -20.54 9.46 -3.02
N PRO A 85 -21.51 9.26 -3.94
CA PRO A 85 -21.29 9.39 -5.37
C PRO A 85 -20.95 10.82 -5.78
N ARG A 86 -19.89 11.02 -6.55
CA ARG A 86 -19.52 12.31 -7.15
C ARG A 86 -20.39 12.66 -8.37
N ASN A 87 -20.90 11.65 -9.03
CA ASN A 87 -21.91 11.79 -10.07
C ASN A 87 -23.21 11.14 -9.59
N PRO A 88 -24.29 11.92 -9.34
CA PRO A 88 -25.55 11.40 -8.80
C PRO A 88 -26.32 10.49 -9.79
N GLU A 89 -25.93 10.47 -11.07
CA GLU A 89 -26.49 9.55 -12.06
C GLU A 89 -25.92 8.13 -11.93
N ILE A 90 -24.73 7.99 -11.35
CA ILE A 90 -24.06 6.70 -11.09
C ILE A 90 -24.54 6.16 -9.74
N LYS A 91 -25.45 5.20 -9.78
CA LYS A 91 -26.11 4.64 -8.59
C LYS A 91 -25.64 3.24 -8.26
N GLY A 92 -25.84 2.87 -6.99
CA GLY A 92 -25.59 1.54 -6.46
C GLY A 92 -24.14 1.30 -6.11
N ASP A 93 -23.85 0.09 -5.64
CA ASP A 93 -22.51 -0.33 -5.24
C ASP A 93 -21.59 -0.44 -6.45
N LYS A 94 -20.49 0.28 -6.42
CA LYS A 94 -19.46 0.37 -7.48
C LYS A 94 -18.07 0.41 -6.86
N GLY A 95 -17.08 -0.04 -7.61
CA GLY A 95 -15.68 0.29 -7.33
C GLY A 95 -15.35 1.67 -7.89
N VAL A 96 -14.67 2.50 -7.10
CA VAL A 96 -14.31 3.86 -7.51
C VAL A 96 -12.84 4.13 -7.20
N LEU A 97 -12.10 4.62 -8.18
CA LEU A 97 -10.82 5.28 -7.99
C LEU A 97 -11.05 6.79 -8.15
N MET A 98 -10.70 7.58 -7.13
CA MET A 98 -10.87 9.02 -7.12
C MET A 98 -9.54 9.74 -7.26
N CYS A 99 -9.54 10.89 -7.95
CA CYS A 99 -8.45 11.82 -8.06
C CYS A 99 -8.80 13.17 -7.44
N PHE A 100 -7.91 13.69 -6.57
CA PHE A 100 -8.05 15.00 -5.94
C PHE A 100 -6.83 15.86 -6.20
N ARG A 101 -6.99 17.17 -6.20
CA ARG A 101 -5.88 18.12 -6.22
C ARG A 101 -5.21 18.15 -4.84
N GLU A 102 -3.90 17.98 -4.79
CA GLU A 102 -3.14 17.90 -3.55
C GLU A 102 -3.21 19.18 -2.70
N SER A 103 -3.25 20.36 -3.34
CA SER A 103 -3.16 21.63 -2.63
C SER A 103 -4.37 21.94 -1.75
N ASP A 104 -5.57 21.50 -2.12
CA ASP A 104 -6.84 21.90 -1.49
C ASP A 104 -7.91 20.79 -1.41
N GLY A 105 -7.59 19.57 -1.84
CA GLY A 105 -8.54 18.45 -1.82
C GLY A 105 -9.67 18.57 -2.85
N LYS A 106 -9.59 19.49 -3.83
CA LYS A 106 -10.61 19.59 -4.87
C LYS A 106 -10.69 18.30 -5.67
N PHE A 107 -11.88 17.72 -5.74
CA PHE A 107 -12.16 16.58 -6.63
C PHE A 107 -11.88 16.95 -8.08
N LEU A 108 -11.17 16.09 -8.80
CA LEU A 108 -10.80 16.27 -10.20
C LEU A 108 -11.58 15.31 -11.09
N TRP A 109 -11.37 14.02 -10.92
CA TRP A 109 -12.05 13.00 -11.71
C TRP A 109 -12.14 11.65 -10.95
N GLN A 110 -12.92 10.73 -11.48
CA GLN A 110 -13.04 9.37 -10.99
C GLN A 110 -13.08 8.33 -12.12
N ALA A 111 -12.58 7.11 -11.82
CA ALA A 111 -12.85 5.91 -12.59
C ALA A 111 -13.89 5.08 -11.82
N VAL A 112 -14.96 4.65 -12.49
CA VAL A 112 -16.03 3.86 -11.88
C VAL A 112 -16.14 2.51 -12.57
N THR A 113 -16.21 1.45 -11.78
CA THR A 113 -16.35 0.07 -12.26
C THR A 113 -17.56 -0.61 -11.60
N ASP A 114 -18.36 -1.32 -12.39
CA ASP A 114 -19.50 -2.07 -11.90
C ASP A 114 -19.06 -3.23 -10.99
N LYS A 115 -19.97 -3.67 -10.11
CA LYS A 115 -19.78 -4.93 -9.40
C LYS A 115 -19.88 -6.11 -10.36
N LEU A 116 -19.28 -7.24 -9.96
CA LEU A 116 -19.38 -8.48 -10.72
C LEU A 116 -20.74 -9.15 -10.52
N ASP A 117 -21.33 -9.63 -11.60
CA ASP A 117 -22.60 -10.37 -11.56
C ASP A 117 -22.52 -11.68 -10.76
N SER A 118 -21.31 -12.21 -10.57
CA SER A 118 -21.05 -13.40 -9.74
C SER A 118 -21.26 -13.18 -8.23
N GLY A 119 -21.49 -11.93 -7.81
CA GLY A 119 -21.85 -11.57 -6.44
C GLY A 119 -20.68 -11.64 -5.45
N TRP A 120 -21.03 -11.68 -4.15
CA TRP A 120 -20.09 -11.55 -3.03
C TRP A 120 -18.90 -12.49 -3.03
N LYS A 121 -19.03 -13.69 -3.61
CA LYS A 121 -17.96 -14.68 -3.69
C LYS A 121 -16.73 -14.18 -4.48
N ASN A 122 -16.95 -13.25 -5.41
CA ASN A 122 -15.87 -12.70 -6.23
C ASN A 122 -15.71 -11.18 -6.08
N ASP A 123 -16.73 -10.50 -5.58
CA ASP A 123 -16.70 -9.04 -5.45
C ASP A 123 -17.53 -8.64 -4.22
N TRP A 124 -16.87 -8.55 -3.06
CA TRP A 124 -17.52 -8.31 -1.78
C TRP A 124 -18.33 -7.01 -1.81
N PRO A 125 -19.57 -7.03 -1.31
CA PRO A 125 -20.43 -5.83 -1.28
C PRO A 125 -19.74 -4.66 -0.57
N GLU A 126 -19.94 -3.46 -1.11
CA GLU A 126 -19.51 -2.18 -0.54
C GLU A 126 -17.99 -1.98 -0.34
N GLN A 127 -17.16 -2.92 -0.77
CA GLN A 127 -15.70 -2.78 -0.61
C GLN A 127 -15.05 -1.86 -1.65
N GLY A 128 -15.57 -1.82 -2.86
CA GLY A 128 -15.04 -0.97 -3.91
C GLY A 128 -13.63 -1.35 -4.39
N VAL A 129 -12.81 -0.34 -4.72
CA VAL A 129 -11.42 -0.52 -5.13
C VAL A 129 -10.52 -0.55 -3.90
N CYS A 130 -9.91 -1.71 -3.61
CA CYS A 130 -9.05 -1.94 -2.45
C CYS A 130 -7.55 -1.82 -2.78
N SER A 131 -7.15 -1.76 -4.04
CA SER A 131 -5.75 -1.59 -4.42
C SER A 131 -5.31 -0.13 -4.28
N SER A 132 -4.06 0.09 -3.81
CA SER A 132 -3.40 1.39 -3.95
C SER A 132 -2.80 1.49 -5.34
N PRO A 133 -3.00 2.59 -6.06
CA PRO A 133 -2.42 2.74 -7.40
C PRO A 133 -0.89 2.90 -7.35
N ALA A 134 -0.26 2.75 -8.52
CA ALA A 134 1.13 3.13 -8.75
C ALA A 134 1.18 4.17 -9.87
N VAL A 135 1.90 5.27 -9.66
CA VAL A 135 2.00 6.39 -10.60
C VAL A 135 3.44 6.53 -11.09
N GLU A 136 3.60 6.65 -12.39
CA GLU A 136 4.87 6.99 -13.06
C GLU A 136 4.61 7.98 -14.19
N GLY A 137 5.11 9.21 -14.04
CA GLY A 137 4.85 10.30 -14.98
C GLY A 137 3.34 10.53 -15.14
N LYS A 138 2.85 10.50 -16.38
CA LYS A 138 1.42 10.68 -16.69
C LYS A 138 0.60 9.39 -16.67
N ARG A 139 1.13 8.29 -16.17
CA ARG A 139 0.46 7.00 -16.13
C ARG A 139 0.17 6.58 -14.71
N LEU A 140 -1.01 6.04 -14.49
CA LEU A 140 -1.46 5.45 -13.24
C LEU A 140 -1.91 4.00 -13.51
N TYR A 141 -1.49 3.07 -12.66
CA TYR A 141 -1.85 1.66 -12.75
C TYR A 141 -2.54 1.23 -11.46
N TYR A 142 -3.68 0.57 -11.57
CA TYR A 142 -4.41 0.03 -10.41
C TYR A 142 -5.15 -1.25 -10.76
N VAL A 143 -5.53 -2.02 -9.76
CA VAL A 143 -6.38 -3.20 -9.92
C VAL A 143 -7.79 -2.83 -9.48
N SER A 144 -8.77 -2.97 -10.38
CA SER A 144 -10.19 -2.72 -10.07
C SER A 144 -10.79 -3.84 -9.23
N ASN A 145 -11.96 -3.60 -8.59
CA ASN A 145 -12.73 -4.62 -7.89
C ASN A 145 -13.07 -5.83 -8.80
N ARG A 146 -13.09 -5.62 -10.12
CA ARG A 146 -13.40 -6.64 -11.13
C ARG A 146 -12.23 -7.57 -11.46
N GLY A 147 -11.04 -7.34 -10.88
CA GLY A 147 -9.83 -8.06 -11.26
C GLY A 147 -9.26 -7.63 -12.61
N GLU A 148 -9.38 -6.37 -12.94
CA GLU A 148 -8.78 -5.77 -14.13
C GLU A 148 -7.56 -4.94 -13.71
N LEU A 149 -6.40 -5.15 -14.33
CA LEU A 149 -5.30 -4.19 -14.28
C LEU A 149 -5.58 -3.08 -15.29
N ILE A 150 -5.70 -1.85 -14.82
CA ILE A 150 -6.07 -0.70 -15.64
C ILE A 150 -4.95 0.33 -15.61
N CYS A 151 -4.57 0.84 -16.77
CA CYS A 151 -3.72 2.00 -16.95
C CYS A 151 -4.57 3.22 -17.32
N LEU A 152 -4.42 4.30 -16.54
CA LEU A 152 -5.11 5.57 -16.77
C LEU A 152 -4.11 6.67 -17.12
N ASP A 153 -4.57 7.70 -17.86
CA ASP A 153 -3.91 9.00 -17.86
C ASP A 153 -4.21 9.73 -16.53
N THR A 154 -3.20 10.38 -15.94
CA THR A 154 -3.34 11.06 -14.64
C THR A 154 -4.16 12.35 -14.73
N GLU A 155 -4.38 12.92 -15.92
CA GLU A 155 -5.26 14.06 -16.13
C GLU A 155 -6.74 13.66 -16.31
N GLY A 156 -7.02 12.37 -16.64
CA GLY A 156 -8.36 11.98 -17.06
C GLY A 156 -8.83 12.78 -18.27
N PHE A 157 -10.13 12.93 -18.44
CA PHE A 157 -10.68 13.76 -19.52
C PHE A 157 -10.66 15.28 -19.26
N MET A 158 -9.94 15.76 -18.23
CA MET A 158 -9.85 17.21 -17.97
C MET A 158 -9.18 18.00 -19.10
N ASP A 159 -8.27 17.38 -19.85
CA ASP A 159 -7.61 18.01 -20.99
C ASP A 159 -8.39 17.88 -22.32
N GLY A 160 -9.53 17.17 -22.29
CA GLY A 160 -10.42 16.98 -23.43
C GLY A 160 -9.94 15.97 -24.46
N LYS A 161 -8.93 15.14 -24.13
CA LYS A 161 -8.42 14.08 -24.99
C LYS A 161 -8.87 12.72 -24.48
N ASN A 162 -8.92 11.76 -25.40
CA ASN A 162 -9.04 10.33 -25.11
C ASN A 162 -7.74 9.68 -25.60
N ASP A 163 -6.83 9.44 -24.66
CA ASP A 163 -5.48 8.97 -24.94
C ASP A 163 -5.44 7.42 -24.99
N GLY A 164 -4.50 6.91 -25.79
CA GLY A 164 -4.27 5.47 -25.89
C GLY A 164 -5.23 4.70 -26.81
N PRO A 165 -5.09 3.36 -26.86
CA PRO A 165 -5.89 2.49 -27.73
C PRO A 165 -7.28 2.16 -27.19
N PHE A 166 -7.56 2.34 -25.92
CA PHE A 166 -8.88 2.09 -25.36
C PHE A 166 -9.79 3.30 -25.64
N GLN A 167 -10.94 3.08 -26.24
CA GLN A 167 -11.85 4.15 -26.68
C GLN A 167 -13.30 3.91 -26.25
N ASP A 168 -13.55 2.86 -25.43
CA ASP A 168 -14.90 2.38 -25.09
C ASP A 168 -15.32 2.77 -23.66
N GLU A 169 -14.81 3.90 -23.11
CA GLU A 169 -15.26 4.42 -21.83
C GLU A 169 -16.74 4.80 -21.87
N VAL A 170 -17.45 4.40 -20.83
CA VAL A 170 -18.88 4.71 -20.68
C VAL A 170 -19.09 6.19 -20.35
N HIS A 171 -18.17 6.77 -19.58
CA HIS A 171 -18.21 8.18 -19.16
C HIS A 171 -16.96 8.89 -19.68
N LYS A 172 -17.13 10.04 -20.33
CA LYS A 172 -16.08 10.84 -21.00
C LYS A 172 -16.19 12.33 -20.68
N GLY A 173 -16.78 12.67 -19.55
CA GLY A 173 -16.86 14.05 -19.08
C GLY A 173 -15.57 14.51 -18.42
N PRO A 174 -15.44 15.82 -18.13
CA PRO A 174 -14.22 16.38 -17.56
C PRO A 174 -13.90 15.88 -16.13
N ASN A 175 -14.82 15.18 -15.50
CA ASN A 175 -14.63 14.57 -14.18
C ASN A 175 -14.54 13.04 -14.25
N ASP A 176 -14.30 12.47 -15.42
CA ASP A 176 -14.14 11.03 -15.62
C ASP A 176 -12.68 10.69 -15.95
N ALA A 177 -12.29 9.46 -15.64
CA ALA A 177 -10.96 8.94 -15.94
C ALA A 177 -10.84 8.58 -17.43
N ASP A 178 -9.65 8.79 -17.99
CA ASP A 178 -9.25 8.35 -19.32
C ASP A 178 -8.45 7.05 -19.23
N ILE A 179 -8.95 5.97 -19.83
CA ILE A 179 -8.34 4.64 -19.84
C ILE A 179 -7.42 4.47 -21.02
N ILE A 180 -6.14 4.28 -20.79
CA ILE A 180 -5.16 4.02 -21.84
C ILE A 180 -5.28 2.58 -22.34
N TRP A 181 -5.30 1.63 -21.42
CA TRP A 181 -5.50 0.21 -21.68
C TRP A 181 -5.96 -0.51 -20.40
N LYS A 182 -6.54 -1.70 -20.57
CA LYS A 182 -6.88 -2.59 -19.47
C LYS A 182 -6.64 -4.05 -19.83
N LEU A 183 -6.30 -4.86 -18.82
CA LEU A 183 -6.17 -6.32 -18.89
C LEU A 183 -7.21 -6.92 -17.93
N ASP A 184 -8.22 -7.60 -18.47
CA ASP A 184 -9.20 -8.35 -17.69
C ASP A 184 -8.63 -9.74 -17.34
N MET A 185 -8.06 -9.84 -16.12
CA MET A 185 -7.39 -11.08 -15.68
C MET A 185 -8.36 -12.26 -15.55
N ARG A 186 -9.61 -12.03 -15.27
CA ARG A 186 -10.63 -13.08 -15.18
C ARG A 186 -10.97 -13.61 -16.56
N LYS A 187 -11.24 -12.72 -17.51
CA LYS A 187 -11.67 -13.08 -18.86
C LYS A 187 -10.51 -13.60 -19.72
N GLU A 188 -9.36 -12.95 -19.65
CA GLU A 188 -8.23 -13.21 -20.52
C GLU A 188 -7.29 -14.30 -20.00
N LEU A 189 -7.16 -14.41 -18.65
CA LEU A 189 -6.23 -15.34 -18.01
C LEU A 189 -6.93 -16.46 -17.22
N GLY A 190 -8.26 -16.44 -17.17
CA GLY A 190 -9.05 -17.46 -16.46
C GLY A 190 -8.95 -17.40 -14.94
N VAL A 191 -8.55 -16.26 -14.38
CA VAL A 191 -8.42 -16.06 -12.93
C VAL A 191 -9.78 -16.17 -12.24
N PHE A 192 -9.83 -16.83 -11.09
CA PHE A 192 -10.97 -16.84 -10.19
C PHE A 192 -10.60 -16.10 -8.91
N GLN A 193 -10.93 -14.81 -8.83
CA GLN A 193 -10.69 -14.03 -7.62
C GLN A 193 -11.64 -14.44 -6.50
N LEU A 194 -11.12 -14.58 -5.27
CA LEU A 194 -11.93 -14.79 -4.09
C LEU A 194 -12.19 -13.44 -3.42
N PHE A 195 -13.46 -13.09 -3.21
CA PHE A 195 -14.00 -11.91 -2.55
C PHE A 195 -13.61 -10.58 -3.20
N MET A 196 -12.35 -10.32 -3.44
CA MET A 196 -11.86 -9.04 -3.98
C MET A 196 -10.53 -9.21 -4.70
N ALA A 197 -10.25 -8.28 -5.62
CA ALA A 197 -8.91 -8.07 -6.16
C ALA A 197 -8.32 -6.81 -5.54
N ASN A 198 -7.17 -6.91 -4.87
CA ASN A 198 -6.61 -5.81 -4.06
C ASN A 198 -5.11 -5.60 -4.23
N SER A 199 -4.46 -6.34 -5.12
CA SER A 199 -3.01 -6.20 -5.31
C SER A 199 -2.64 -4.78 -5.75
N SER A 200 -1.78 -4.12 -4.97
CA SER A 200 -1.23 -2.81 -5.33
C SER A 200 -0.04 -3.01 -6.28
N PRO A 201 -0.12 -2.54 -7.53
CA PRO A 201 0.92 -2.78 -8.53
C PRO A 201 2.26 -2.16 -8.13
N VAL A 202 3.37 -2.73 -8.62
CA VAL A 202 4.71 -2.15 -8.51
C VAL A 202 5.35 -2.07 -9.88
N ILE A 203 6.02 -0.93 -10.16
CA ILE A 203 6.63 -0.63 -11.46
C ILE A 203 8.14 -0.80 -11.37
N TRP A 204 8.72 -1.38 -12.40
CA TRP A 204 10.16 -1.40 -12.64
C TRP A 204 10.45 -1.42 -14.13
N GLU A 205 11.19 -0.44 -14.60
CA GLU A 205 11.51 -0.24 -16.01
C GLU A 205 10.23 -0.22 -16.89
N ASP A 206 10.06 -1.17 -17.80
CA ASP A 206 8.90 -1.31 -18.68
C ASP A 206 7.84 -2.30 -18.16
N LEU A 207 7.97 -2.77 -16.92
CA LEU A 207 7.11 -3.79 -16.33
C LEU A 207 6.29 -3.28 -15.13
N VAL A 208 5.07 -3.81 -15.04
CA VAL A 208 4.20 -3.73 -13.87
C VAL A 208 4.02 -5.13 -13.31
N PHE A 209 4.24 -5.30 -12.00
CA PHE A 209 4.06 -6.58 -11.31
C PHE A 209 2.87 -6.49 -10.37
N LEU A 210 2.08 -7.57 -10.30
CA LEU A 210 0.91 -7.68 -9.43
C LEU A 210 0.54 -9.14 -9.15
N GLY A 211 -0.22 -9.36 -8.07
CA GLY A 211 -0.96 -10.60 -7.82
C GLY A 211 -2.35 -10.54 -8.46
N THR A 212 -2.87 -11.68 -8.87
CA THR A 212 -4.16 -11.76 -9.58
C THR A 212 -5.36 -11.94 -8.66
N SER A 213 -5.12 -12.21 -7.37
CA SER A 213 -6.14 -12.63 -6.39
C SER A 213 -6.82 -13.97 -6.72
N ASN A 214 -6.22 -14.81 -7.59
CA ASN A 214 -6.71 -16.16 -7.83
C ASN A 214 -6.83 -16.93 -6.51
N GLY A 215 -7.96 -17.57 -6.23
CA GLY A 215 -8.25 -18.13 -4.93
C GLY A 215 -9.13 -19.37 -4.96
N ARG A 216 -9.63 -19.74 -3.78
CA ARG A 216 -10.63 -20.79 -3.63
C ARG A 216 -12.02 -20.30 -4.03
N ASP A 217 -12.99 -21.19 -4.13
CA ASP A 217 -14.40 -20.81 -4.22
C ASP A 217 -14.85 -20.20 -2.87
N GLY A 218 -15.99 -19.48 -2.90
CA GLY A 218 -16.49 -18.82 -1.71
C GLY A 218 -16.92 -19.76 -0.57
N ASP A 219 -17.02 -21.05 -0.85
CA ASP A 219 -17.32 -22.09 0.15
C ASP A 219 -16.03 -22.70 0.72
N GLY A 220 -14.85 -22.34 0.16
CA GLY A 220 -13.55 -22.81 0.60
C GLY A 220 -13.20 -24.25 0.23
N GLU A 221 -14.04 -24.92 -0.60
CA GLU A 221 -13.89 -26.33 -0.90
C GLU A 221 -12.94 -26.59 -2.08
N LYS A 222 -12.97 -25.74 -3.10
CA LYS A 222 -12.28 -26.00 -4.38
C LYS A 222 -11.40 -24.80 -4.76
N ILE A 223 -10.41 -25.06 -5.60
CA ILE A 223 -9.68 -24.05 -6.35
C ILE A 223 -10.19 -24.12 -7.79
N PRO A 224 -11.09 -23.20 -8.22
CA PRO A 224 -11.73 -23.29 -9.53
C PRO A 224 -10.73 -23.17 -10.68
N ALA A 225 -9.65 -22.43 -10.49
CA ALA A 225 -8.67 -22.13 -11.53
C ALA A 225 -7.21 -22.39 -11.06
N PRO A 226 -6.81 -23.64 -10.74
CA PRO A 226 -5.48 -23.90 -10.20
C PRO A 226 -4.34 -23.71 -11.23
N LYS A 227 -4.68 -23.66 -12.52
CA LYS A 227 -3.72 -23.40 -13.60
C LYS A 227 -3.64 -21.92 -14.01
N ALA A 228 -4.59 -21.10 -13.56
CA ALA A 228 -4.54 -19.67 -13.80
C ALA A 228 -3.37 -19.03 -13.04
N PRO A 229 -2.77 -17.96 -13.59
CA PRO A 229 -1.65 -17.31 -12.93
C PRO A 229 -2.06 -16.68 -11.60
N SER A 230 -1.15 -16.75 -10.62
CA SER A 230 -1.22 -15.99 -9.37
C SER A 230 -0.35 -14.74 -9.42
N PHE A 231 0.75 -14.79 -10.19
CA PHE A 231 1.75 -13.72 -10.30
C PHE A 231 1.91 -13.30 -11.76
N LEU A 232 1.98 -11.99 -12.00
CA LEU A 232 2.10 -11.40 -13.34
C LEU A 232 3.21 -10.38 -13.42
N ALA A 233 3.86 -10.32 -14.59
CA ALA A 233 4.54 -9.15 -15.12
C ALA A 233 3.87 -8.73 -16.42
N VAL A 234 3.49 -7.47 -16.51
CA VAL A 234 2.78 -6.88 -17.64
C VAL A 234 3.60 -5.73 -18.18
N ASN A 235 3.72 -5.59 -19.49
CA ASN A 235 4.35 -4.43 -20.10
C ASN A 235 3.50 -3.18 -19.82
N LYS A 236 4.10 -2.16 -19.20
CA LYS A 236 3.39 -0.98 -18.70
C LYS A 236 2.78 -0.11 -19.81
N ASP A 237 3.33 -0.16 -21.02
CA ASP A 237 2.86 0.68 -22.13
C ASP A 237 1.72 0.03 -22.90
N THR A 238 1.68 -1.30 -22.94
CA THR A 238 0.77 -2.05 -23.81
C THR A 238 -0.28 -2.89 -23.09
N GLY A 239 -0.14 -3.12 -21.79
CA GLY A 239 -1.00 -4.03 -21.02
C GLY A 239 -0.79 -5.52 -21.33
N LYS A 240 0.19 -5.87 -22.18
CA LYS A 240 0.44 -7.27 -22.56
C LYS A 240 1.23 -8.01 -21.46
N VAL A 241 0.80 -9.24 -21.15
CA VAL A 241 1.51 -10.11 -20.25
C VAL A 241 2.88 -10.48 -20.83
N VAL A 242 3.96 -10.23 -20.08
CA VAL A 242 5.34 -10.56 -20.45
C VAL A 242 5.70 -11.94 -19.91
N TRP A 243 5.38 -12.19 -18.65
CA TRP A 243 5.44 -13.51 -18.05
C TRP A 243 4.37 -13.68 -16.98
N GLN A 244 4.04 -14.93 -16.69
CA GLN A 244 3.08 -15.31 -15.67
C GLN A 244 3.54 -16.56 -14.93
N ASP A 245 3.16 -16.70 -13.67
CA ASP A 245 3.44 -17.88 -12.85
C ASP A 245 2.20 -18.27 -12.07
N ASN A 246 1.87 -19.56 -12.06
CA ASN A 246 0.70 -20.08 -11.38
C ASN A 246 0.98 -20.66 -9.98
N SER A 247 2.16 -20.43 -9.42
CA SER A 247 2.39 -20.77 -8.01
C SER A 247 1.44 -19.93 -7.13
N PRO A 248 0.89 -20.48 -6.09
CA PRO A 248 0.97 -21.86 -5.57
C PRO A 248 0.07 -22.90 -6.22
N GLY A 249 -0.75 -22.57 -7.22
CA GLY A 249 -1.63 -23.50 -7.93
C GLY A 249 -2.60 -24.24 -7.02
N GLU A 250 -2.52 -25.57 -6.96
CA GLU A 250 -3.36 -26.40 -6.08
C GLU A 250 -3.05 -26.24 -4.59
N GLY A 251 -1.95 -25.57 -4.23
CA GLY A 251 -1.58 -25.28 -2.84
C GLY A 251 -2.30 -24.09 -2.21
N ILE A 252 -3.10 -23.35 -2.94
CA ILE A 252 -3.84 -22.19 -2.42
C ILE A 252 -4.73 -22.61 -1.23
N LEU A 253 -4.51 -22.01 -0.08
CA LEU A 253 -5.25 -22.32 1.16
C LEU A 253 -6.56 -21.54 1.24
N HIS A 254 -6.59 -20.28 0.75
CA HIS A 254 -7.76 -19.40 0.78
C HIS A 254 -7.70 -18.33 -0.31
N GLY A 255 -7.58 -17.04 0.04
CA GLY A 255 -7.40 -15.95 -0.91
C GLY A 255 -5.93 -15.56 -1.11
N GLN A 256 -5.67 -14.74 -2.11
CA GLN A 256 -4.33 -14.19 -2.40
C GLN A 256 -4.40 -12.66 -2.43
N TRP A 257 -4.47 -12.06 -1.25
CA TRP A 257 -4.65 -10.61 -1.04
C TRP A 257 -3.34 -9.97 -0.59
N PHE A 258 -2.40 -9.87 -1.51
CA PHE A 258 -1.08 -9.33 -1.25
C PHE A 258 -0.64 -8.37 -2.35
N SER A 259 0.41 -7.60 -2.06
CA SER A 259 1.11 -6.79 -3.04
C SER A 259 2.57 -7.21 -3.15
N PRO A 260 3.18 -7.20 -4.35
CA PRO A 260 4.59 -7.55 -4.52
C PRO A 260 5.51 -6.40 -4.11
N ALA A 261 6.77 -6.75 -3.80
CA ALA A 261 7.87 -5.82 -3.61
C ALA A 261 9.04 -6.16 -4.52
N LEU A 262 9.92 -5.20 -4.76
CA LEU A 262 11.13 -5.36 -5.57
C LEU A 262 12.40 -5.16 -4.75
N GLY A 263 13.47 -5.87 -5.15
CA GLY A 263 14.80 -5.67 -4.58
C GLY A 263 15.90 -6.17 -5.48
N GLN A 264 17.03 -5.49 -5.47
CA GLN A 264 18.22 -5.96 -6.20
C GLN A 264 19.09 -6.81 -5.27
N VAL A 265 19.33 -8.06 -5.67
CA VAL A 265 20.10 -9.05 -4.91
C VAL A 265 21.20 -9.61 -5.79
N ASN A 266 22.48 -9.39 -5.41
CA ASN A 266 23.65 -9.82 -6.17
C ASN A 266 23.59 -9.41 -7.66
N GLY A 267 23.15 -8.18 -7.93
CA GLY A 267 23.04 -7.64 -9.30
C GLY A 267 21.79 -8.10 -10.07
N VAL A 268 20.97 -8.98 -9.51
CA VAL A 268 19.72 -9.45 -10.12
C VAL A 268 18.54 -8.71 -9.50
N GLN A 269 17.71 -8.06 -10.33
CA GLN A 269 16.44 -7.50 -9.87
C GLN A 269 15.47 -8.66 -9.63
N GLN A 270 14.94 -8.74 -8.42
CA GLN A 270 13.96 -9.74 -8.01
C GLN A 270 12.65 -9.07 -7.65
N VAL A 271 11.56 -9.77 -7.93
CA VAL A 271 10.23 -9.46 -7.40
C VAL A 271 9.86 -10.53 -6.37
N PHE A 272 9.33 -10.08 -5.23
CA PHE A 272 8.95 -10.94 -4.11
C PHE A 272 7.42 -11.04 -4.06
N PHE A 273 6.90 -12.25 -4.26
CA PHE A 273 5.48 -12.54 -4.23
C PHE A 273 5.13 -13.45 -3.05
N PRO A 274 4.31 -12.98 -2.11
CA PRO A 274 3.66 -13.88 -1.16
C PRO A 274 2.69 -14.82 -1.87
N GLY A 275 2.54 -16.04 -1.39
CA GLY A 275 1.63 -17.02 -1.96
C GLY A 275 0.49 -17.37 -1.01
N GLY A 276 -0.67 -17.69 -1.57
CA GLY A 276 -1.82 -18.18 -0.84
C GLY A 276 -1.64 -19.58 -0.22
N ASP A 277 -0.48 -20.21 -0.39
CA ASP A 277 -0.05 -21.47 0.22
C ASP A 277 0.82 -21.29 1.47
N GLY A 278 1.12 -20.04 1.81
CA GLY A 278 1.98 -19.70 2.94
C GLY A 278 3.47 -19.67 2.62
N TRP A 279 3.84 -19.65 1.35
CA TRP A 279 5.21 -19.42 0.91
C TRP A 279 5.39 -17.98 0.42
N ILE A 280 6.64 -17.52 0.41
CA ILE A 280 7.05 -16.34 -0.36
C ILE A 280 8.02 -16.80 -1.46
N TYR A 281 7.87 -16.23 -2.63
CA TYR A 281 8.61 -16.58 -3.85
C TYR A 281 9.46 -15.39 -4.29
N GLY A 282 10.76 -15.62 -4.50
CA GLY A 282 11.66 -14.67 -5.16
C GLY A 282 11.84 -15.05 -6.62
N ILE A 283 11.44 -14.15 -7.50
CA ILE A 283 11.39 -14.37 -8.95
C ILE A 283 12.28 -13.34 -9.64
N ASN A 284 13.02 -13.74 -10.67
CA ASN A 284 13.74 -12.81 -11.53
C ASN A 284 12.73 -11.88 -12.21
N ALA A 285 12.81 -10.59 -11.94
CA ALA A 285 11.84 -9.60 -12.40
C ALA A 285 11.74 -9.56 -13.94
N ARG A 286 12.84 -9.77 -14.66
CA ARG A 286 12.87 -9.71 -16.12
C ARG A 286 12.35 -10.98 -16.80
N THR A 287 12.72 -12.16 -16.25
CA THR A 287 12.53 -13.44 -16.94
C THR A 287 11.36 -14.28 -16.42
N GLY A 288 10.87 -14.00 -15.20
CA GLY A 288 9.87 -14.85 -14.53
C GLY A 288 10.47 -16.14 -13.94
N GLU A 289 11.80 -16.32 -13.96
CA GLU A 289 12.46 -17.49 -13.36
C GLU A 289 12.30 -17.48 -11.84
N LYS A 290 11.78 -18.56 -11.26
CA LYS A 290 11.74 -18.76 -9.81
C LYS A 290 13.15 -19.02 -9.28
N LEU A 291 13.67 -18.09 -8.51
CA LEU A 291 15.02 -18.15 -7.96
C LEU A 291 15.06 -18.88 -6.63
N TRP A 292 14.07 -18.63 -5.79
CA TRP A 292 13.93 -19.23 -4.48
C TRP A 292 12.50 -19.17 -3.97
N ARG A 293 12.21 -19.96 -2.94
CA ARG A 293 11.00 -19.88 -2.12
C ARG A 293 11.34 -20.07 -0.65
N PHE A 294 10.49 -19.57 0.24
CA PHE A 294 10.63 -19.69 1.69
C PHE A 294 9.27 -19.97 2.31
N ASP A 295 9.15 -21.01 3.15
CA ASP A 295 7.90 -21.30 3.89
C ASP A 295 7.78 -20.37 5.10
N LEU A 296 6.68 -19.62 5.16
CA LEU A 296 6.36 -18.68 6.23
C LEU A 296 5.72 -19.35 7.44
N ASN A 297 5.77 -20.69 7.51
CA ASN A 297 5.15 -21.46 8.57
C ASN A 297 6.13 -22.45 9.20
N PRO A 298 5.94 -22.79 10.49
CA PRO A 298 6.55 -23.97 11.09
C PRO A 298 6.19 -25.25 10.33
N LYS A 299 7.07 -26.26 10.37
CA LYS A 299 6.88 -27.52 9.63
C LYS A 299 5.66 -28.32 10.06
N ASP A 300 5.22 -28.15 11.31
CA ASP A 300 4.06 -28.81 11.92
C ASP A 300 2.77 -27.99 11.78
N ALA A 301 2.82 -26.84 11.09
CA ALA A 301 1.66 -25.99 10.89
C ALA A 301 0.61 -26.67 10.00
N VAL A 302 -0.66 -26.62 10.42
CA VAL A 302 -1.80 -27.29 9.78
C VAL A 302 -2.90 -26.28 9.47
N TRP A 303 -3.35 -26.28 8.20
CA TRP A 303 -4.51 -25.49 7.78
C TRP A 303 -5.83 -26.10 8.28
N PRO A 304 -6.81 -25.31 8.72
CA PRO A 304 -6.80 -23.84 8.88
C PRO A 304 -6.34 -23.36 10.27
N LYS A 305 -5.87 -24.25 11.14
CA LYS A 305 -5.65 -23.94 12.57
C LYS A 305 -4.41 -23.09 12.83
N THR A 306 -3.28 -23.50 12.29
CA THR A 306 -1.97 -22.90 12.60
C THR A 306 -1.15 -22.53 11.37
N ARG A 307 -1.50 -23.02 10.15
CA ARG A 307 -0.83 -22.65 8.93
C ARG A 307 -1.40 -21.33 8.40
N ASN A 308 -0.54 -20.36 8.21
CA ASN A 308 -0.85 -19.07 7.63
C ASN A 308 -0.64 -19.07 6.11
N TYR A 309 -1.20 -18.09 5.42
CA TYR A 309 -0.87 -17.78 4.03
C TYR A 309 -0.29 -16.37 3.92
N GLY A 310 0.35 -16.04 2.77
CA GLY A 310 1.01 -14.77 2.58
C GLY A 310 0.02 -13.69 2.17
N ILE A 311 -0.45 -12.86 3.11
CA ILE A 311 -1.36 -11.73 2.84
C ILE A 311 -0.76 -10.37 3.18
N SER A 312 0.37 -10.31 3.88
CA SER A 312 1.11 -9.07 4.08
C SER A 312 1.98 -8.75 2.87
N THR A 313 2.35 -7.48 2.71
CA THR A 313 3.28 -7.06 1.67
C THR A 313 4.72 -7.22 2.18
N PRO A 314 5.63 -7.89 1.44
CA PRO A 314 7.02 -7.99 1.82
C PRO A 314 7.73 -6.64 1.70
N VAL A 315 8.78 -6.45 2.49
CA VAL A 315 9.64 -5.25 2.45
C VAL A 315 11.06 -5.67 2.14
N PHE A 316 11.71 -5.01 1.18
CA PHE A 316 13.13 -5.18 0.93
C PHE A 316 13.92 -4.01 1.52
N SER A 317 14.81 -4.30 2.47
CA SER A 317 15.67 -3.29 3.11
C SER A 317 17.00 -3.91 3.52
N GLY A 318 18.09 -3.19 3.31
CA GLY A 318 19.44 -3.63 3.70
C GLY A 318 19.85 -4.99 3.13
N GLY A 319 19.39 -5.35 1.92
CA GLY A 319 19.67 -6.66 1.29
C GLY A 319 18.88 -7.83 1.88
N ARG A 320 17.83 -7.58 2.66
CA ARG A 320 16.99 -8.57 3.33
C ARG A 320 15.51 -8.34 2.96
N VAL A 321 14.74 -9.43 3.02
CA VAL A 321 13.28 -9.39 2.90
C VAL A 321 12.68 -9.56 4.30
N PHE A 322 11.79 -8.64 4.66
CA PHE A 322 11.02 -8.69 5.91
C PHE A 322 9.56 -8.94 5.56
N MET A 323 8.96 -9.90 6.23
CA MET A 323 7.56 -10.26 5.99
C MET A 323 6.94 -10.92 7.21
N SER A 324 5.66 -10.61 7.45
CA SER A 324 4.84 -11.32 8.43
C SER A 324 3.89 -12.29 7.73
N ALA A 325 3.60 -13.40 8.38
CA ALA A 325 2.58 -14.35 7.98
C ALA A 325 1.33 -14.18 8.85
N GLY A 326 0.18 -14.33 8.25
CA GLY A 326 -1.10 -14.23 8.93
C GLY A 326 -2.22 -14.90 8.15
N GLN A 327 -3.41 -14.75 8.68
CA GLN A 327 -4.64 -15.24 8.08
C GLN A 327 -5.70 -14.15 8.13
N ASP A 328 -6.72 -14.34 7.34
CA ASP A 328 -8.01 -13.68 7.48
C ASP A 328 -8.52 -13.79 8.94
N PRO A 329 -9.16 -12.75 9.50
CA PRO A 329 -9.71 -12.77 10.85
C PRO A 329 -10.62 -13.95 11.15
N ASP A 330 -11.31 -14.49 10.18
CA ASP A 330 -12.27 -15.57 10.33
C ASP A 330 -11.63 -16.97 10.44
N HIS A 331 -10.30 -17.09 10.25
CA HIS A 331 -9.58 -18.34 10.24
C HIS A 331 -8.50 -18.45 11.32
N GLY A 332 -8.19 -19.68 11.71
CA GLY A 332 -7.04 -20.03 12.53
C GLY A 332 -7.09 -19.52 13.98
N ASN A 333 -5.95 -19.68 14.68
CA ASN A 333 -5.83 -19.37 16.11
C ASN A 333 -5.29 -17.95 16.36
N GLY A 334 -5.10 -17.15 15.32
CA GLY A 334 -4.53 -15.82 15.43
C GLY A 334 -3.02 -15.80 15.68
N ILE A 335 -2.31 -16.91 15.57
CA ILE A 335 -0.84 -16.98 15.69
C ILE A 335 -0.23 -16.53 14.36
N GLY A 336 0.70 -15.57 14.41
CA GLY A 336 1.48 -15.10 13.29
C GLY A 336 2.97 -15.36 13.45
N HIS A 337 3.72 -15.06 12.40
CA HIS A 337 5.18 -15.15 12.38
C HIS A 337 5.74 -13.98 11.60
N THR A 338 6.86 -13.42 12.06
CA THR A 338 7.60 -12.39 11.30
C THR A 338 9.01 -12.88 11.01
N TYR A 339 9.45 -12.69 9.79
CA TYR A 339 10.73 -13.20 9.30
C TYR A 339 11.62 -12.09 8.76
N CYS A 340 12.93 -12.27 8.93
CA CYS A 340 13.98 -11.67 8.13
C CYS A 340 14.63 -12.76 7.28
N ILE A 341 14.61 -12.59 5.97
CA ILE A 341 15.03 -13.60 4.99
C ILE A 341 16.23 -13.08 4.20
N ASP A 342 17.24 -13.92 4.01
CA ASP A 342 18.35 -13.68 3.08
C ASP A 342 17.99 -14.18 1.67
N PRO A 343 17.64 -13.31 0.72
CA PRO A 343 17.21 -13.70 -0.62
C PRO A 343 18.37 -14.03 -1.58
N ALA A 344 19.61 -14.06 -1.10
CA ALA A 344 20.80 -14.36 -1.92
C ALA A 344 20.95 -15.85 -2.26
N ARG A 345 20.20 -16.73 -1.58
CA ARG A 345 20.20 -18.17 -1.78
C ARG A 345 19.31 -18.58 -2.94
N ARG A 346 19.34 -19.87 -3.32
CA ARG A 346 18.55 -20.46 -4.42
C ARG A 346 17.78 -21.70 -3.97
N GLY A 347 16.67 -21.98 -4.64
CA GLY A 347 15.81 -23.14 -4.36
C GLY A 347 14.94 -22.95 -3.13
N ASP A 348 14.72 -24.00 -2.35
CA ASP A 348 14.04 -23.89 -1.05
C ASP A 348 15.03 -23.36 -0.01
N ILE A 349 14.82 -22.13 0.41
CA ILE A 349 15.71 -21.43 1.34
C ILE A 349 15.14 -21.31 2.76
N THR A 350 14.10 -22.07 3.09
CA THR A 350 13.40 -21.97 4.37
C THR A 350 14.35 -22.05 5.57
N GLU A 351 15.34 -22.96 5.55
CA GLU A 351 16.34 -23.07 6.62
C GLU A 351 17.57 -22.20 6.33
N SER A 352 18.09 -22.23 5.11
CA SER A 352 19.37 -21.56 4.76
C SER A 352 19.25 -20.06 4.62
N GLY A 353 18.06 -19.54 4.31
CA GLY A 353 17.77 -18.12 4.14
C GLY A 353 17.18 -17.45 5.38
N ARG A 354 16.79 -18.20 6.40
CA ARG A 354 16.23 -17.63 7.64
C ARG A 354 17.31 -16.93 8.46
N VAL A 355 17.29 -15.59 8.47
CA VAL A 355 18.20 -14.81 9.33
C VAL A 355 17.69 -14.84 10.77
N TRP A 356 16.39 -14.57 10.95
CA TRP A 356 15.70 -14.71 12.21
C TRP A 356 14.19 -14.87 11.99
N GLN A 357 13.51 -15.34 13.03
CA GLN A 357 12.07 -15.51 13.14
C GLN A 357 11.60 -14.97 14.47
N HIS A 358 10.47 -14.26 14.47
CA HIS A 358 9.79 -13.76 15.66
C HIS A 358 8.39 -14.37 15.71
N ASP A 359 8.12 -15.16 16.78
CA ASP A 359 6.87 -15.94 16.95
C ASP A 359 5.92 -15.35 18.00
N LYS A 360 6.33 -14.26 18.68
CA LYS A 360 5.50 -13.59 19.68
C LYS A 360 4.70 -12.47 19.06
N ILE A 361 4.02 -12.78 17.96
CA ILE A 361 3.16 -11.88 17.20
C ILE A 361 1.88 -12.64 16.84
N ASN A 362 0.75 -11.97 16.82
CA ASN A 362 -0.47 -12.54 16.27
C ASN A 362 -0.43 -12.48 14.73
N ARG A 363 -1.44 -13.05 14.06
CA ARG A 363 -1.57 -12.92 12.60
C ARG A 363 -1.44 -11.47 12.19
N SER A 364 -0.72 -11.22 11.11
CA SER A 364 -0.43 -9.88 10.62
C SER A 364 -0.66 -9.77 9.13
N ILE A 365 -1.33 -8.70 8.73
CA ILE A 365 -1.48 -8.25 7.34
C ILE A 365 -0.64 -7.01 7.08
N SER A 366 0.05 -6.51 8.09
CA SER A 366 0.83 -5.28 8.07
C SER A 366 2.09 -5.39 7.23
N THR A 367 2.46 -4.31 6.59
CA THR A 367 3.75 -4.10 5.91
C THR A 367 4.73 -3.47 6.89
N ALA A 368 5.93 -4.01 7.02
CA ALA A 368 6.91 -3.54 7.98
C ALA A 368 7.47 -2.14 7.62
N ALA A 369 7.85 -1.37 8.64
CA ALA A 369 8.72 -0.21 8.50
C ALA A 369 10.10 -0.54 9.08
N VAL A 370 11.13 -0.50 8.25
CA VAL A 370 12.51 -0.83 8.63
C VAL A 370 13.36 0.43 8.59
N ALA A 371 13.76 0.94 9.75
CA ALA A 371 14.51 2.17 9.89
C ALA A 371 15.47 2.12 11.08
N ASP A 372 16.64 2.73 10.96
CA ASP A 372 17.58 2.98 12.06
C ASP A 372 17.92 1.75 12.91
N GLY A 373 18.04 0.58 12.27
CA GLY A 373 18.34 -0.68 12.96
C GLY A 373 17.14 -1.36 13.62
N LEU A 374 15.92 -0.86 13.38
CA LEU A 374 14.67 -1.34 13.95
C LEU A 374 13.68 -1.80 12.88
N VAL A 375 12.81 -2.73 13.26
CA VAL A 375 11.65 -3.16 12.48
C VAL A 375 10.39 -2.85 13.29
N TYR A 376 9.49 -2.08 12.71
CA TYR A 376 8.17 -1.85 13.27
C TYR A 376 7.15 -2.62 12.46
N ILE A 377 6.31 -3.39 13.15
CA ILE A 377 5.28 -4.24 12.53
C ILE A 377 4.08 -4.35 13.46
N SER A 378 2.87 -4.19 12.95
CA SER A 378 1.64 -4.39 13.71
C SER A 378 1.04 -5.76 13.44
N ASP A 379 0.27 -6.26 14.40
CA ASP A 379 -0.58 -7.43 14.21
C ASP A 379 -2.06 -7.05 14.23
N PHE A 380 -2.89 -7.98 13.80
CA PHE A 380 -4.32 -7.74 13.66
C PHE A 380 -5.04 -7.50 15.00
N LYS A 381 -4.49 -7.96 16.12
CA LYS A 381 -5.05 -7.68 17.46
C LYS A 381 -4.76 -6.27 17.97
N GLY A 382 -3.98 -5.48 17.24
CA GLY A 382 -3.67 -4.10 17.59
C GLY A 382 -2.29 -3.92 18.26
N LEU A 383 -1.46 -4.95 18.32
CA LEU A 383 -0.14 -4.82 18.91
C LEU A 383 0.87 -4.32 17.87
N LEU A 384 1.51 -3.18 18.16
CA LEU A 384 2.67 -2.68 17.42
C LEU A 384 3.95 -3.16 18.09
N HIS A 385 4.77 -3.89 17.36
CA HIS A 385 6.04 -4.44 17.81
C HIS A 385 7.21 -3.60 17.28
N CYS A 386 8.20 -3.32 18.12
CA CYS A 386 9.50 -2.79 17.73
C CYS A 386 10.57 -3.86 17.98
N LEU A 387 11.21 -4.31 16.90
CA LEU A 387 12.18 -5.39 16.92
C LEU A 387 13.57 -4.91 16.49
N ASP A 388 14.62 -5.54 17.00
CA ASP A 388 15.98 -5.37 16.48
C ASP A 388 16.10 -5.96 15.08
N VAL A 389 16.58 -5.18 14.11
CA VAL A 389 16.62 -5.58 12.70
C VAL A 389 17.55 -6.77 12.43
N ARG A 390 18.56 -7.00 13.26
CA ARG A 390 19.55 -8.07 13.08
C ARG A 390 19.15 -9.39 13.73
N THR A 391 18.37 -9.31 14.81
CA THR A 391 18.09 -10.48 15.68
C THR A 391 16.62 -10.82 15.79
N GLY A 392 15.71 -9.91 15.41
CA GLY A 392 14.26 -10.08 15.61
C GLY A 392 13.82 -10.02 17.07
N LYS A 393 14.70 -9.69 18.00
CA LYS A 393 14.33 -9.57 19.43
C LYS A 393 13.51 -8.31 19.65
N PRO A 394 12.39 -8.40 20.40
CA PRO A 394 11.59 -7.23 20.69
C PRO A 394 12.28 -6.30 21.69
N TYR A 395 12.23 -5.01 21.43
CA TYR A 395 12.52 -3.95 22.37
C TYR A 395 11.29 -3.60 23.20
N TRP A 396 10.15 -3.42 22.53
CA TRP A 396 8.87 -3.11 23.16
C TRP A 396 7.69 -3.49 22.26
N THR A 397 6.53 -3.51 22.88
CA THR A 397 5.23 -3.68 22.23
C THR A 397 4.29 -2.60 22.75
N PHE A 398 3.50 -1.98 21.87
CA PHE A 398 2.48 -0.99 22.20
C PHE A 398 1.11 -1.53 21.77
N ASP A 399 0.11 -1.44 22.66
CA ASP A 399 -1.25 -1.89 22.42
C ASP A 399 -2.12 -0.72 21.96
N MET A 400 -2.67 -0.80 20.75
CA MET A 400 -3.63 0.17 20.18
C MET A 400 -5.04 0.01 20.78
N MET A 401 -5.30 -1.07 21.52
CA MET A 401 -6.58 -1.44 22.12
C MET A 401 -7.70 -1.79 21.10
N ALA A 402 -7.43 -1.71 19.80
CA ALA A 402 -8.35 -2.03 18.71
C ALA A 402 -7.62 -2.74 17.57
N PRO A 403 -8.33 -3.48 16.69
CA PRO A 403 -7.72 -4.14 15.54
C PRO A 403 -7.00 -3.18 14.60
N VAL A 404 -5.83 -3.57 14.09
CA VAL A 404 -5.04 -2.78 13.13
C VAL A 404 -5.04 -3.46 11.77
N TRP A 405 -5.60 -2.78 10.78
CA TRP A 405 -5.60 -3.17 9.37
C TRP A 405 -4.45 -2.52 8.58
N GLY A 406 -4.07 -1.32 8.98
CA GLY A 406 -2.99 -0.55 8.36
C GLY A 406 -1.60 -1.03 8.75
N SER A 407 -0.62 -0.27 8.34
CA SER A 407 0.79 -0.51 8.61
C SER A 407 1.42 0.67 9.35
N PRO A 408 2.46 0.48 10.17
CA PRO A 408 3.17 1.58 10.78
C PRO A 408 3.95 2.37 9.73
N LEU A 409 3.86 3.70 9.78
CA LEU A 409 4.73 4.61 9.04
C LEU A 409 5.82 5.12 9.96
N VAL A 410 7.08 5.04 9.55
CA VAL A 410 8.20 5.69 10.25
C VAL A 410 8.67 6.91 9.46
N ALA A 411 8.51 8.07 10.05
CA ALA A 411 8.96 9.33 9.46
C ALA A 411 9.28 10.37 10.55
N ASP A 412 10.25 11.24 10.31
CA ASP A 412 10.62 12.33 11.20
C ASP A 412 10.90 11.91 12.66
N GLY A 413 11.50 10.72 12.85
CA GLY A 413 11.76 10.16 14.18
C GLY A 413 10.51 9.69 14.94
N LYS A 414 9.41 9.49 14.24
CA LYS A 414 8.11 9.08 14.78
C LYS A 414 7.58 7.84 14.09
N VAL A 415 6.73 7.10 14.79
CA VAL A 415 5.91 6.01 14.25
C VAL A 415 4.46 6.44 14.31
N TYR A 416 3.76 6.39 13.19
CA TYR A 416 2.33 6.67 13.07
C TYR A 416 1.59 5.37 12.76
N LEU A 417 0.51 5.10 13.48
CA LEU A 417 -0.32 3.90 13.28
C LEU A 417 -1.78 4.21 13.58
N GLY A 418 -2.68 3.85 12.69
CA GLY A 418 -4.12 3.95 12.89
C GLY A 418 -4.75 2.60 13.20
N ASP A 419 -5.92 2.60 13.82
CA ASP A 419 -6.70 1.42 14.16
C ASP A 419 -8.16 1.47 13.70
N GLN A 420 -8.89 0.39 13.94
CA GLN A 420 -10.27 0.23 13.50
C GLN A 420 -11.27 1.10 14.28
N ASP A 421 -10.96 1.50 15.51
CA ASP A 421 -11.83 2.38 16.31
C ASP A 421 -11.66 3.85 15.89
N GLY A 422 -10.61 4.16 15.12
CA GLY A 422 -10.36 5.50 14.55
C GLY A 422 -9.29 6.27 15.29
N ASP A 423 -8.55 5.65 16.19
CA ASP A 423 -7.43 6.26 16.84
C ASP A 423 -6.15 6.21 16.00
N VAL A 424 -5.38 7.28 16.03
CA VAL A 424 -4.04 7.34 15.45
C VAL A 424 -3.02 7.60 16.56
N ALA A 425 -2.20 6.59 16.85
CA ALA A 425 -1.08 6.75 17.77
C ALA A 425 0.13 7.34 17.05
N VAL A 426 0.78 8.31 17.72
CA VAL A 426 2.07 8.86 17.35
C VAL A 426 3.08 8.52 18.45
N LEU A 427 4.06 7.67 18.11
CA LEU A 427 5.10 7.23 19.03
C LEU A 427 6.45 7.81 18.61
N LYS A 428 7.36 7.98 19.56
CA LYS A 428 8.76 8.24 19.24
C LYS A 428 9.41 6.99 18.66
N ALA A 429 10.04 7.09 17.51
CA ALA A 429 10.85 6.00 16.97
C ALA A 429 12.10 5.78 17.84
N GLY A 430 12.42 4.53 18.15
CA GLY A 430 13.58 4.18 18.97
C GLY A 430 13.39 2.90 19.77
N THR A 431 14.40 2.54 20.56
CA THR A 431 14.43 1.34 21.42
C THR A 431 13.63 1.48 22.72
N GLU A 432 13.18 2.70 23.05
CA GLU A 432 12.33 2.96 24.22
C GLU A 432 10.94 3.35 23.76
N MET A 433 9.90 2.69 24.31
CA MET A 433 8.51 3.01 24.02
C MET A 433 8.14 4.36 24.64
N LYS A 434 7.73 5.32 23.80
CA LYS A 434 7.24 6.62 24.26
C LYS A 434 6.10 7.07 23.34
N LYS A 435 4.88 7.13 23.89
CA LYS A 435 3.74 7.75 23.24
C LYS A 435 3.90 9.28 23.26
N ILE A 436 3.76 9.91 22.11
CA ILE A 436 3.76 11.37 21.94
C ILE A 436 2.32 11.86 22.03
N SER A 437 1.43 11.27 21.23
CA SER A 437 0.00 11.61 21.20
C SER A 437 -0.82 10.44 20.71
N GLU A 438 -2.12 10.55 20.88
CA GLU A 438 -3.15 9.66 20.35
C GLU A 438 -4.33 10.53 19.95
N ILE A 439 -4.82 10.38 18.73
CA ILE A 439 -5.79 11.29 18.14
C ILE A 439 -6.98 10.50 17.60
N ASP A 440 -8.17 10.79 18.11
CA ASP A 440 -9.44 10.29 17.61
C ASP A 440 -9.80 10.98 16.28
N MET A 441 -9.83 10.21 15.18
CA MET A 441 -10.23 10.68 13.85
C MET A 441 -11.76 10.66 13.65
N GLY A 442 -12.51 10.09 14.59
CA GLY A 442 -13.95 10.01 14.58
C GLY A 442 -14.52 8.94 13.65
N SER A 443 -13.68 8.19 12.95
CA SER A 443 -14.05 7.09 12.05
C SER A 443 -12.85 6.19 11.81
N SER A 444 -13.10 4.89 11.56
CA SER A 444 -12.11 3.83 11.40
C SER A 444 -10.96 4.20 10.47
N VAL A 445 -9.71 3.95 10.90
CA VAL A 445 -8.48 4.16 10.12
C VAL A 445 -7.89 2.81 9.73
N CYS A 446 -8.39 2.24 8.64
CA CYS A 446 -7.87 0.98 8.09
C CYS A 446 -6.67 1.17 7.15
N SER A 447 -6.36 2.40 6.77
CA SER A 447 -5.24 2.74 5.88
C SER A 447 -3.97 3.07 6.67
N THR A 448 -2.83 3.03 5.98
CA THR A 448 -1.56 3.50 6.53
C THR A 448 -1.44 5.02 6.32
N PRO A 449 -0.99 5.81 7.30
CA PRO A 449 -0.66 7.21 7.11
C PRO A 449 0.37 7.41 6.00
N VAL A 450 0.19 8.41 5.13
CA VAL A 450 1.04 8.67 3.96
C VAL A 450 1.67 10.06 4.06
N PRO A 451 3.01 10.17 4.06
CA PRO A 451 3.69 11.46 4.06
C PRO A 451 4.04 11.87 2.62
N ALA A 452 3.61 13.06 2.20
CA ALA A 452 4.04 13.65 0.94
C ALA A 452 4.10 15.19 1.02
N ASN A 453 5.13 15.78 0.44
CA ASN A 453 5.28 17.23 0.25
C ASN A 453 5.03 18.09 1.51
N GLY A 454 5.48 17.62 2.68
CA GLY A 454 5.30 18.33 3.97
C GLY A 454 3.93 18.12 4.63
N VAL A 455 3.12 17.22 4.08
CA VAL A 455 1.77 16.89 4.56
C VAL A 455 1.70 15.42 4.97
N LEU A 456 1.00 15.12 6.05
CA LEU A 456 0.60 13.78 6.45
C LEU A 456 -0.85 13.56 6.00
N TYR A 457 -1.06 12.58 5.13
CA TYR A 457 -2.38 12.17 4.67
C TYR A 457 -2.87 10.98 5.48
N ILE A 458 -4.05 11.10 6.06
CA ILE A 458 -4.72 10.02 6.78
C ILE A 458 -6.10 9.82 6.16
N MET A 459 -6.39 8.58 5.80
CA MET A 459 -7.68 8.20 5.25
C MET A 459 -8.44 7.37 6.28
N THR A 460 -9.61 7.85 6.65
CA THR A 460 -10.60 7.08 7.41
C THR A 460 -11.48 6.27 6.44
N SER A 461 -12.45 5.54 6.96
CA SER A 461 -13.41 4.84 6.10
C SER A 461 -14.16 5.77 5.14
N SER A 462 -14.40 7.04 5.53
CA SER A 462 -15.26 7.97 4.80
C SER A 462 -14.61 9.31 4.39
N GLU A 463 -13.44 9.65 4.92
CA GLU A 463 -12.78 10.94 4.67
C GLU A 463 -11.28 10.79 4.44
N LEU A 464 -10.73 11.65 3.59
CA LEU A 464 -9.29 11.89 3.45
C LEU A 464 -8.93 13.21 4.11
N TYR A 465 -7.96 13.19 5.02
CA TYR A 465 -7.42 14.35 5.71
C TYR A 465 -6.01 14.68 5.21
N ALA A 466 -5.76 15.95 4.95
CA ALA A 466 -4.42 16.52 4.77
C ALA A 466 -4.03 17.29 6.03
N ILE A 467 -2.99 16.84 6.72
CA ILE A 467 -2.57 17.31 8.02
C ILE A 467 -1.17 17.89 7.92
N ALA A 468 -0.99 19.13 8.34
CA ALA A 468 0.31 19.81 8.30
C ALA A 468 0.44 20.75 9.50
N ARG A 469 1.66 20.97 9.95
CA ARG A 469 1.93 21.98 10.98
C ARG A 469 1.54 23.36 10.48
N SER A 470 0.83 24.13 11.28
CA SER A 470 0.53 25.53 11.00
C SER A 470 1.84 26.35 10.97
N ALA A 471 2.02 27.18 9.95
CA ALA A 471 3.18 28.08 9.88
C ALA A 471 3.19 29.01 11.10
N GLY A 472 4.17 28.84 12.02
CA GLY A 472 4.34 29.68 13.22
C GLY A 472 3.67 29.15 14.49
N GLY A 473 3.02 27.98 14.49
CA GLY A 473 2.50 27.36 15.71
C GLY A 473 3.57 26.48 16.39
N SER A 474 3.95 26.84 17.63
CA SER A 474 4.55 25.84 18.53
C SER A 474 3.46 24.82 18.90
N ASP A 475 3.76 23.54 18.88
CA ASP A 475 2.85 22.45 19.33
C ASP A 475 2.59 22.47 20.86
N LYS A 476 2.44 23.68 21.45
CA LYS A 476 2.11 23.87 22.89
C LYS A 476 0.62 23.85 23.09
#